data_3b69451b156cac284a6b602b7d1032dd
#
_entry.id   3b69451b156cac284a6b602b7d1032dd
#
_cell.length_a   1.000
_cell.length_b   1.000
_cell.length_c   1.000
_cell.angle_alpha   90.00
_cell.angle_beta   90.00
_cell.angle_gamma   90.00
#
_symmetry.space_group_name_H-M   'P 1'
#
loop_
_entity.id
_entity.type
_entity.pdbx_description
1 polymer ?
#
loop_
_entity_poly.entity_id
_entity_poly.type
_entity_poly.pdbx_seq_one_letter_code
_entity_poly.pdbx_strand_id
1 'polypeptide(L)'
;MKIIITYIMLMFISLSVYANDIYITQSGNALDLDVTQDGQNNTVGNSSTASSVVGVTTNLAITQVGDSNVMTFDINGATYTGTFSVTGNSNNIDFNCDSTAGNSSCATATASVVWVGSSNDLDIDIGETSSASTATVGITGASGSDSNTIAATIDGNSAILTLSINGDTNNFLIDI
;
A
#
# COMPACT_ATOMS: atom_id res chain seq x y z
N MET A 1 35.67 -37.39 -11.85
CA MET A 1 35.71 -36.25 -10.90
C MET A 1 35.18 -34.94 -11.46
N LYS A 2 35.47 -34.53 -12.69
CA LYS A 2 34.92 -33.27 -13.30
C LYS A 2 33.39 -33.24 -13.45
N ILE A 3 32.76 -34.34 -13.79
CA ILE A 3 31.31 -34.44 -13.99
C ILE A 3 30.54 -34.26 -12.67
N ILE A 4 31.04 -34.79 -11.58
CA ILE A 4 30.40 -34.69 -10.25
C ILE A 4 30.45 -33.24 -9.75
N ILE A 5 31.51 -32.51 -9.99
CA ILE A 5 31.63 -31.09 -9.61
C ILE A 5 30.63 -30.25 -10.40
N THR A 6 30.37 -30.54 -11.67
CA THR A 6 29.39 -29.82 -12.50
C THR A 6 27.99 -30.07 -12.00
N TYR A 7 27.62 -31.27 -11.59
CA TYR A 7 26.30 -31.57 -11.02
C TYR A 7 26.07 -30.89 -9.66
N ILE A 8 27.09 -30.85 -8.81
CA ILE A 8 27.03 -30.16 -7.52
C ILE A 8 26.87 -28.65 -7.74
N MET A 9 27.55 -28.06 -8.72
CA MET A 9 27.45 -26.65 -9.04
C MET A 9 26.07 -26.28 -9.64
N LEU A 10 25.48 -27.19 -10.43
CA LEU A 10 24.11 -26.99 -10.98
C LEU A 10 23.04 -27.08 -9.88
N MET A 11 23.26 -27.84 -8.83
CA MET A 11 22.29 -28.02 -7.74
C MET A 11 22.20 -26.79 -6.82
N PHE A 12 23.21 -25.90 -6.84
CA PHE A 12 23.20 -24.66 -6.07
C PHE A 12 22.60 -23.45 -6.82
N ILE A 13 22.28 -23.58 -8.11
CA ILE A 13 21.79 -22.46 -8.93
C ILE A 13 20.24 -22.33 -8.89
N SER A 14 19.52 -23.26 -8.27
CA SER A 14 18.06 -23.33 -8.32
C SER A 14 17.32 -22.92 -7.02
N LEU A 15 17.97 -22.20 -6.13
CA LEU A 15 17.30 -21.70 -4.93
C LEU A 15 17.00 -20.21 -5.07
N SER A 16 16.10 -19.87 -5.99
CA SER A 16 15.36 -18.64 -5.87
C SER A 16 14.28 -18.84 -4.80
N VAL A 17 14.55 -18.42 -3.60
CA VAL A 17 13.54 -18.31 -2.56
C VAL A 17 12.77 -17.00 -2.84
N TYR A 18 11.58 -17.13 -3.39
CA TYR A 18 10.63 -16.04 -3.47
C TYR A 18 9.70 -16.15 -2.27
N ALA A 19 9.73 -15.21 -1.39
CA ALA A 19 8.75 -15.17 -0.31
C ALA A 19 8.63 -13.76 0.25
N ASN A 20 7.41 -13.21 0.19
CA ASN A 20 6.96 -12.15 1.10
C ASN A 20 5.48 -11.87 0.89
N ASP A 21 4.64 -12.88 1.01
CA ASP A 21 3.19 -12.66 0.99
C ASP A 21 2.68 -12.53 2.43
N ILE A 22 2.00 -11.44 2.73
CA ILE A 22 1.28 -11.25 3.98
C ILE A 22 -0.16 -10.91 3.63
N TYR A 23 -1.09 -11.66 4.21
CA TYR A 23 -2.52 -11.37 4.14
C TYR A 23 -3.04 -11.09 5.54
N ILE A 24 -3.68 -9.95 5.70
CA ILE A 24 -4.19 -9.51 6.98
C ILE A 24 -5.72 -9.54 6.92
N THR A 25 -6.32 -10.27 7.84
CA THR A 25 -7.76 -10.20 8.09
C THR A 25 -7.96 -9.89 9.57
N GLN A 26 -8.46 -8.72 9.86
CA GLN A 26 -8.69 -8.25 11.22
C GLN A 26 -10.13 -7.79 11.40
N SER A 27 -10.75 -8.22 12.48
CA SER A 27 -12.05 -7.73 12.90
C SER A 27 -12.02 -7.45 14.41
N GLY A 28 -12.34 -6.24 14.81
CA GLY A 28 -12.37 -5.81 16.19
C GLY A 28 -11.94 -4.37 16.39
N ASN A 29 -12.10 -3.86 17.59
CA ASN A 29 -11.76 -2.49 17.92
C ASN A 29 -10.28 -2.34 18.28
N ALA A 30 -9.67 -1.21 17.96
CA ALA A 30 -8.31 -0.83 18.32
C ALA A 30 -7.22 -1.77 17.77
N LEU A 31 -7.10 -1.85 16.45
CA LEU A 31 -5.94 -2.45 15.79
C LEU A 31 -4.75 -1.48 15.81
N ASP A 32 -3.60 -1.98 16.23
CA ASP A 32 -2.30 -1.35 16.05
C ASP A 32 -1.36 -2.39 15.44
N LEU A 33 -0.94 -2.16 14.19
CA LEU A 33 -0.20 -3.14 13.41
C LEU A 33 0.96 -2.50 12.66
N ASP A 34 2.16 -2.98 12.95
CA ASP A 34 3.38 -2.64 12.24
C ASP A 34 3.87 -3.83 11.41
N VAL A 35 4.06 -3.62 10.12
CA VAL A 35 4.61 -4.62 9.21
C VAL A 35 5.84 -4.05 8.53
N THR A 36 6.93 -4.83 8.54
CA THR A 36 8.13 -4.53 7.76
C THR A 36 8.48 -5.74 6.91
N GLN A 37 8.58 -5.53 5.60
CA GLN A 37 9.03 -6.53 4.64
C GLN A 37 10.32 -6.04 3.98
N ASP A 38 11.36 -6.85 4.06
CA ASP A 38 12.65 -6.64 3.41
C ASP A 38 12.93 -7.81 2.49
N GLY A 39 13.03 -7.55 1.19
CA GLY A 39 13.21 -8.61 0.21
C GLY A 39 12.71 -8.24 -1.18
N GLN A 40 12.77 -9.18 -2.13
CA GLN A 40 12.62 -8.89 -3.55
C GLN A 40 11.16 -8.79 -4.04
N ASN A 41 10.25 -9.62 -3.57
CA ASN A 41 8.87 -9.63 -4.09
C ASN A 41 7.88 -9.39 -2.95
N ASN A 42 7.87 -8.18 -2.45
CA ASN A 42 7.01 -7.81 -1.32
C ASN A 42 5.53 -7.82 -1.73
N THR A 43 4.67 -8.29 -0.84
CA THR A 43 3.21 -8.22 -1.00
C THR A 43 2.55 -8.12 0.36
N VAL A 44 1.60 -7.21 0.53
CA VAL A 44 0.65 -7.19 1.65
C VAL A 44 -0.74 -7.11 1.05
N GLY A 45 -1.44 -8.23 0.98
CA GLY A 45 -2.57 -8.40 0.10
C GLY A 45 -2.16 -8.35 -1.38
N ASN A 46 -3.05 -8.54 -2.31
CA ASN A 46 -2.81 -8.36 -3.74
C ASN A 46 -4.11 -7.97 -4.45
N SER A 47 -4.02 -7.66 -5.75
CA SER A 47 -5.17 -7.25 -6.57
C SER A 47 -6.36 -8.23 -6.58
N SER A 48 -6.14 -9.49 -6.21
CA SER A 48 -7.18 -10.52 -6.13
C SER A 48 -7.68 -10.76 -4.71
N THR A 49 -6.87 -10.42 -3.71
CA THR A 49 -7.19 -10.61 -2.28
C THR A 49 -6.56 -9.48 -1.48
N ALA A 50 -7.34 -8.45 -1.26
CA ALA A 50 -6.95 -7.33 -0.39
C ALA A 50 -6.78 -7.79 1.06
N SER A 51 -5.88 -7.17 1.79
CA SER A 51 -5.88 -7.27 3.24
C SER A 51 -7.07 -6.49 3.79
N SER A 52 -7.89 -7.17 4.59
CA SER A 52 -9.15 -6.60 5.09
C SER A 52 -9.06 -6.27 6.58
N VAL A 53 -9.40 -5.04 6.92
CA VAL A 53 -9.41 -4.56 8.29
C VAL A 53 -10.77 -3.93 8.62
N VAL A 54 -11.42 -4.47 9.64
CA VAL A 54 -12.73 -3.98 10.10
C VAL A 54 -12.63 -3.63 11.59
N GLY A 55 -12.81 -2.35 11.93
CA GLY A 55 -12.72 -1.93 13.34
C GLY A 55 -12.99 -0.44 13.56
N VAL A 56 -13.24 -0.06 14.81
CA VAL A 56 -13.57 1.34 15.16
C VAL A 56 -12.33 2.25 15.11
N THR A 57 -11.20 1.75 15.56
CA THR A 57 -9.92 2.50 15.54
C THR A 57 -8.85 1.60 14.96
N THR A 58 -8.21 2.06 13.92
CA THR A 58 -7.19 1.29 13.21
C THR A 58 -5.96 2.15 12.98
N ASN A 59 -4.81 1.65 13.38
CA ASN A 59 -3.50 2.21 13.09
C ASN A 59 -2.68 1.16 12.34
N LEU A 60 -2.23 1.50 11.13
CA LEU A 60 -1.39 0.65 10.30
C LEU A 60 -0.10 1.39 9.95
N ALA A 61 1.04 0.76 10.20
CA ALA A 61 2.33 1.20 9.69
C ALA A 61 2.97 0.09 8.87
N ILE A 62 3.17 0.33 7.58
CA ILE A 62 3.70 -0.68 6.67
C ILE A 62 4.90 -0.14 5.94
N THR A 63 6.00 -0.86 6.05
CA THR A 63 7.25 -0.56 5.35
C THR A 63 7.64 -1.71 4.46
N GLN A 64 7.85 -1.44 3.19
CA GLN A 64 8.38 -2.41 2.23
C GLN A 64 9.68 -1.91 1.62
N VAL A 65 10.68 -2.77 1.61
CA VAL A 65 11.97 -2.54 0.94
C VAL A 65 12.22 -3.70 0.00
N GLY A 66 12.41 -3.42 -1.29
CA GLY A 66 12.65 -4.48 -2.26
C GLY A 66 12.18 -4.10 -3.66
N ASP A 67 12.21 -5.04 -4.59
CA ASP A 67 12.07 -4.78 -6.01
C ASP A 67 10.62 -4.77 -6.53
N SER A 68 9.72 -5.56 -5.98
CA SER A 68 8.36 -5.70 -6.52
C SER A 68 7.33 -5.55 -5.41
N ASN A 69 7.03 -4.33 -5.07
CA ASN A 69 6.16 -3.99 -3.95
C ASN A 69 4.69 -3.98 -4.40
N VAL A 70 3.82 -4.53 -3.60
CA VAL A 70 2.36 -4.43 -3.77
C VAL A 70 1.73 -4.32 -2.38
N MET A 71 0.85 -3.36 -2.19
CA MET A 71 0.00 -3.23 -1.00
C MET A 71 -1.44 -3.01 -1.43
N THR A 72 -2.34 -3.87 -1.00
CA THR A 72 -3.77 -3.71 -1.26
C THR A 72 -4.55 -3.85 0.03
N PHE A 73 -5.26 -2.82 0.41
CA PHE A 73 -6.03 -2.74 1.65
C PHE A 73 -7.48 -2.35 1.41
N ASP A 74 -8.35 -3.09 2.09
CA ASP A 74 -9.75 -2.81 2.28
C ASP A 74 -9.99 -2.49 3.76
N ILE A 75 -10.29 -1.25 4.07
CA ILE A 75 -10.47 -0.80 5.46
C ILE A 75 -11.90 -0.31 5.66
N ASN A 76 -12.48 -0.76 6.75
CA ASN A 76 -13.81 -0.39 7.16
C ASN A 76 -13.82 -0.06 8.66
N GLY A 77 -13.88 1.22 8.98
CA GLY A 77 -13.81 1.66 10.37
C GLY A 77 -14.03 3.14 10.56
N ALA A 78 -14.43 3.53 11.78
CA ALA A 78 -14.77 4.92 12.08
C ALA A 78 -13.55 5.85 12.12
N THR A 79 -12.41 5.37 12.61
CA THR A 79 -11.16 6.16 12.68
C THR A 79 -10.01 5.33 12.15
N TYR A 80 -9.32 5.89 11.18
CA TYR A 80 -8.20 5.22 10.53
C TYR A 80 -6.97 6.12 10.48
N THR A 81 -5.82 5.53 10.78
CA THR A 81 -4.51 6.14 10.57
C THR A 81 -3.62 5.15 9.84
N GLY A 82 -3.11 5.52 8.69
CA GLY A 82 -2.20 4.70 7.89
C GLY A 82 -0.90 5.42 7.55
N THR A 83 0.20 4.72 7.71
CA THR A 83 1.52 5.17 7.25
C THR A 83 2.13 4.09 6.39
N PHE A 84 2.36 4.41 5.13
CA PHE A 84 2.91 3.49 4.14
C PHE A 84 4.23 4.04 3.63
N SER A 85 5.29 3.24 3.74
CA SER A 85 6.62 3.59 3.23
C SER A 85 7.11 2.49 2.30
N VAL A 86 7.38 2.83 1.05
CA VAL A 86 7.82 1.86 0.05
C VAL A 86 9.11 2.32 -0.60
N THR A 87 10.09 1.42 -0.62
CA THR A 87 11.35 1.61 -1.34
C THR A 87 11.57 0.43 -2.26
N GLY A 88 11.62 0.67 -3.55
CA GLY A 88 11.80 -0.41 -4.52
C GLY A 88 11.48 0.03 -5.95
N ASN A 89 11.52 -0.91 -6.87
CA ASN A 89 11.42 -0.61 -8.31
C ASN A 89 10.00 -0.66 -8.87
N SER A 90 9.12 -1.49 -8.36
CA SER A 90 7.78 -1.65 -8.93
C SER A 90 6.73 -1.52 -7.82
N ASN A 91 6.46 -0.30 -7.44
CA ASN A 91 5.55 -0.01 -6.36
C ASN A 91 4.11 0.02 -6.87
N ASN A 92 3.21 -0.63 -6.15
CA ASN A 92 1.77 -0.52 -6.32
C ASN A 92 1.13 -0.45 -4.93
N ILE A 93 0.36 0.58 -4.68
CA ILE A 93 -0.37 0.78 -3.44
C ILE A 93 -1.82 1.06 -3.81
N ASP A 94 -2.70 0.19 -3.40
CA ASP A 94 -4.14 0.29 -3.56
C ASP A 94 -4.76 0.33 -2.16
N PHE A 95 -5.26 1.48 -1.80
CA PHE A 95 -5.80 1.75 -0.48
C PHE A 95 -7.24 2.19 -0.60
N ASN A 96 -8.11 1.37 -0.08
CA ASN A 96 -9.54 1.61 -0.11
C ASN A 96 -10.09 1.69 1.32
N CYS A 97 -10.76 2.77 1.63
CA CYS A 97 -11.42 2.99 2.91
C CYS A 97 -12.89 3.29 2.69
N ASP A 98 -13.77 2.36 3.08
CA ASP A 98 -15.20 2.35 2.84
C ASP A 98 -15.61 1.86 1.44
N SER A 99 -15.00 0.77 0.98
CA SER A 99 -15.33 0.14 -0.31
C SER A 99 -16.65 -0.63 -0.31
N THR A 100 -17.21 -0.94 0.87
CA THR A 100 -18.40 -1.80 0.96
C THR A 100 -19.63 -1.01 1.39
N ALA A 101 -20.61 -0.91 0.50
CA ALA A 101 -21.89 -0.23 0.78
C ALA A 101 -22.58 -0.78 2.05
N GLY A 102 -22.95 0.11 2.94
CA GLY A 102 -23.77 -0.19 4.14
C GLY A 102 -22.98 -0.44 5.42
N ASN A 103 -21.67 -0.38 5.39
CA ASN A 103 -20.84 -0.36 6.59
C ASN A 103 -20.40 1.08 6.90
N SER A 104 -20.40 1.44 8.15
CA SER A 104 -20.08 2.80 8.57
C SER A 104 -18.62 3.12 8.31
N SER A 105 -18.38 3.69 7.18
CA SER A 105 -17.54 4.81 6.78
C SER A 105 -16.24 5.04 7.55
N CYS A 106 -15.19 5.25 6.83
CA CYS A 106 -14.00 5.96 7.29
C CYS A 106 -14.36 7.40 7.74
N ALA A 107 -15.08 7.54 8.85
CA ALA A 107 -15.56 8.84 9.30
C ALA A 107 -14.40 9.82 9.57
N THR A 108 -13.25 9.31 9.98
CA THR A 108 -12.01 10.09 10.06
C THR A 108 -10.86 9.25 9.52
N ALA A 109 -10.30 9.64 8.41
CA ALA A 109 -9.20 8.96 7.78
C ALA A 109 -7.96 9.85 7.69
N THR A 110 -6.81 9.30 8.06
CA THR A 110 -5.51 9.93 7.85
C THR A 110 -4.59 8.92 7.17
N ALA A 111 -4.14 9.22 5.97
CA ALA A 111 -3.20 8.39 5.23
C ALA A 111 -1.93 9.18 4.89
N SER A 112 -0.77 8.59 5.14
CA SER A 112 0.52 9.12 4.74
C SER A 112 1.24 8.07 3.89
N VAL A 113 1.56 8.40 2.66
CA VAL A 113 2.25 7.53 1.72
C VAL A 113 3.57 8.17 1.32
N VAL A 114 4.66 7.43 1.49
CA VAL A 114 6.00 7.81 1.04
C VAL A 114 6.57 6.71 0.18
N TRP A 115 7.05 7.03 -1.01
CA TRP A 115 7.77 6.06 -1.82
C TRP A 115 9.08 6.59 -2.40
N VAL A 116 9.99 5.66 -2.64
CA VAL A 116 11.24 5.86 -3.36
C VAL A 116 11.40 4.71 -4.34
N GLY A 117 11.48 4.99 -5.62
CA GLY A 117 11.61 3.92 -6.62
C GLY A 117 11.17 4.35 -8.02
N SER A 118 11.17 3.42 -8.96
CA SER A 118 11.08 3.73 -10.39
C SER A 118 9.66 3.68 -10.97
N SER A 119 8.80 2.80 -10.51
CA SER A 119 7.46 2.66 -11.11
C SER A 119 6.41 2.68 -10.00
N ASN A 120 5.90 3.86 -9.73
CA ASN A 120 4.97 4.07 -8.64
C ASN A 120 3.55 4.17 -9.20
N ASP A 121 2.66 3.37 -8.64
CA ASP A 121 1.23 3.37 -8.91
C ASP A 121 0.49 3.44 -7.57
N LEU A 122 -0.31 4.45 -7.37
CA LEU A 122 -1.03 4.70 -6.15
C LEU A 122 -2.49 4.97 -6.46
N ASP A 123 -3.34 4.15 -5.87
CA ASP A 123 -4.78 4.31 -5.88
C ASP A 123 -5.29 4.48 -4.45
N ILE A 124 -5.94 5.59 -4.18
CA ILE A 124 -6.49 5.90 -2.86
C ILE A 124 -7.95 6.29 -3.01
N ASP A 125 -8.83 5.47 -2.44
CA ASP A 125 -10.25 5.75 -2.35
C ASP A 125 -10.69 5.87 -0.89
N ILE A 126 -11.23 7.02 -0.53
CA ILE A 126 -11.73 7.29 0.82
C ILE A 126 -13.15 7.86 0.75
N GLY A 127 -14.09 7.17 1.38
CA GLY A 127 -15.48 7.62 1.46
C GLY A 127 -16.32 7.35 0.22
N GLU A 128 -15.93 6.43 -0.62
CA GLU A 128 -16.54 6.11 -1.91
C GLU A 128 -18.03 5.74 -1.81
N THR A 129 -18.44 5.08 -0.75
CA THR A 129 -19.83 4.67 -0.52
C THR A 129 -20.57 5.52 0.50
N SER A 130 -19.87 6.26 1.34
CA SER A 130 -20.44 7.21 2.28
C SER A 130 -19.40 8.26 2.66
N SER A 131 -19.74 9.53 2.45
CA SER A 131 -18.83 10.65 2.68
C SER A 131 -18.14 10.59 4.04
N ALA A 132 -16.83 10.62 4.05
CA ALA A 132 -16.03 10.75 5.27
C ALA A 132 -16.29 12.11 5.94
N SER A 133 -16.30 12.16 7.26
CA SER A 133 -16.42 13.44 7.97
C SER A 133 -15.15 14.28 7.85
N THR A 134 -14.00 13.64 7.86
CA THR A 134 -12.68 14.27 7.67
C THR A 134 -11.73 13.28 7.03
N ALA A 135 -11.11 13.65 5.94
CA ALA A 135 -10.05 12.89 5.31
C ALA A 135 -8.79 13.75 5.15
N THR A 136 -7.65 13.24 5.59
CA THR A 136 -6.36 13.90 5.39
C THR A 136 -5.40 12.91 4.74
N VAL A 137 -4.94 13.22 3.54
CA VAL A 137 -4.03 12.37 2.77
C VAL A 137 -2.76 13.15 2.45
N GLY A 138 -1.62 12.59 2.83
CA GLY A 138 -0.30 13.10 2.49
C GLY A 138 0.43 12.12 1.59
N ILE A 139 0.84 12.54 0.41
CA ILE A 139 1.55 11.72 -0.56
C ILE A 139 2.89 12.37 -0.86
N THR A 140 3.97 11.64 -0.68
CA THR A 140 5.32 12.10 -0.95
C THR A 140 6.07 11.09 -1.81
N GLY A 141 6.40 11.47 -3.03
CA GLY A 141 7.33 10.75 -3.89
C GLY A 141 8.71 11.40 -3.81
N ALA A 142 9.70 10.67 -3.30
CA ALA A 142 11.06 11.16 -3.19
C ALA A 142 11.80 11.13 -4.54
N SER A 143 12.97 11.77 -4.61
CA SER A 143 13.81 11.80 -5.81
C SER A 143 14.19 10.39 -6.27
N GLY A 144 14.12 10.15 -7.58
CA GLY A 144 14.33 8.83 -8.20
C GLY A 144 13.04 8.05 -8.46
N SER A 145 11.88 8.68 -8.25
CA SER A 145 10.59 8.15 -8.68
C SER A 145 10.35 8.57 -10.13
N ASP A 146 10.58 7.65 -11.07
CA ASP A 146 10.60 8.00 -12.49
C ASP A 146 9.22 8.01 -13.15
N SER A 147 8.30 7.16 -12.70
CA SER A 147 6.96 7.06 -13.28
C SER A 147 5.93 7.02 -12.16
N ASN A 148 5.22 8.11 -11.97
CA ASN A 148 4.22 8.20 -10.91
C ASN A 148 2.81 8.27 -11.52
N THR A 149 1.98 7.32 -11.18
CA THR A 149 0.53 7.37 -11.42
C THR A 149 -0.17 7.47 -10.08
N ILE A 150 -0.99 8.48 -9.92
CA ILE A 150 -1.74 8.68 -8.69
C ILE A 150 -3.20 8.89 -9.07
N ALA A 151 -4.05 7.98 -8.62
CA ALA A 151 -5.48 8.18 -8.56
C ALA A 151 -5.88 8.40 -7.10
N ALA A 152 -6.65 9.42 -6.81
CA ALA A 152 -7.15 9.68 -5.48
C ALA A 152 -8.58 10.19 -5.55
N THR A 153 -9.49 9.42 -5.00
CA THR A 153 -10.89 9.79 -4.81
C THR A 153 -11.14 9.97 -3.32
N ILE A 154 -11.49 11.18 -2.90
CA ILE A 154 -11.71 11.50 -1.50
C ILE A 154 -13.04 12.19 -1.36
N ASP A 155 -14.08 11.46 -0.96
CA ASP A 155 -15.40 12.03 -0.67
C ASP A 155 -15.53 12.33 0.83
N GLY A 156 -15.59 13.60 1.16
CA GLY A 156 -15.65 14.01 2.56
C GLY A 156 -16.07 15.47 2.76
N ASN A 157 -16.68 15.75 3.91
CA ASN A 157 -17.07 17.10 4.29
C ASN A 157 -15.87 18.05 4.50
N SER A 158 -14.71 17.50 4.82
CA SER A 158 -13.47 18.24 5.01
C SER A 158 -12.31 17.38 4.52
N ALA A 159 -12.05 17.40 3.23
CA ALA A 159 -10.95 16.67 2.61
C ALA A 159 -9.71 17.55 2.46
N ILE A 160 -8.56 17.03 2.81
CA ILE A 160 -7.25 17.66 2.62
C ILE A 160 -6.34 16.66 1.90
N LEU A 161 -5.92 17.02 0.71
CA LEU A 161 -4.87 16.29 0.00
C LEU A 161 -3.61 17.15 -0.09
N THR A 162 -2.50 16.61 0.40
CA THR A 162 -1.17 17.20 0.23
C THR A 162 -0.33 16.31 -0.65
N LEU A 163 0.11 16.82 -1.78
CA LEU A 163 0.86 16.08 -2.78
C LEU A 163 2.23 16.73 -3.00
N SER A 164 3.31 15.96 -2.83
CA SER A 164 4.67 16.37 -3.09
C SER A 164 5.40 15.28 -3.87
N ILE A 165 5.54 15.44 -5.16
CA ILE A 165 6.13 14.42 -6.05
C ILE A 165 7.35 14.99 -6.75
N ASN A 166 8.45 14.26 -6.67
CA ASN A 166 9.70 14.56 -7.37
C ASN A 166 10.05 13.37 -8.27
N GLY A 167 9.74 13.46 -9.53
CA GLY A 167 9.97 12.42 -10.55
C GLY A 167 9.74 12.94 -11.95
N ASP A 168 10.16 12.17 -12.95
CA ASP A 168 10.22 12.62 -14.34
C ASP A 168 8.87 12.52 -15.07
N THR A 169 8.06 11.53 -14.75
CA THR A 169 6.76 11.32 -15.39
C THR A 169 5.66 11.22 -14.34
N ASN A 170 4.78 12.20 -14.32
CA ASN A 170 3.71 12.25 -13.33
C ASN A 170 2.35 12.30 -14.02
N ASN A 171 1.45 11.43 -13.60
CA ASN A 171 0.06 11.40 -14.04
C ASN A 171 -0.86 11.42 -12.81
N PHE A 172 -1.73 12.39 -12.73
CA PHE A 172 -2.62 12.59 -11.59
C PHE A 172 -4.09 12.59 -12.03
N LEU A 173 -4.90 11.78 -11.36
CA LEU A 173 -6.34 11.83 -11.41
C LEU A 173 -6.84 12.05 -9.96
N ILE A 174 -7.40 13.22 -9.70
CA ILE A 174 -7.81 13.61 -8.33
C ILE A 174 -9.24 14.08 -8.37
N ASP A 175 -10.07 13.48 -7.52
CA ASP A 175 -11.45 13.85 -7.24
C ASP A 175 -11.64 14.08 -5.72
N ILE A 176 -12.12 15.27 -5.32
CA ILE A 176 -12.26 15.68 -3.92
C ILE A 176 -13.58 16.39 -3.71
#